data_ccc44c999be5a6143ab421315051328f
#
_entry.id   ccc44c999be5a6143ab421315051328f
#
_cell.length_a   1.000
_cell.length_b   1.000
_cell.length_c   1.000
_cell.angle_alpha   90.00
_cell.angle_beta   90.00
_cell.angle_gamma   90.00
#
_symmetry.space_group_name_H-M   'P 1'
#
loop_
_entity.id
_entity.type
_entity.pdbx_description
1 polymer ?
#
loop_
_entity_poly.entity_id
_entity_poly.type
_entity_poly.pdbx_seq_one_letter_code
_entity_poly.pdbx_strand_id
1 'polypeptide(L)'
;PEAGSVMLLRTPTKRRPRSSSDMPSALTPTKRTPSKPESSSLSDDALELCDAPMKRQRPASFSTGLSPDRSAHRKTRVPLLLANAWPSNLLDKTDRMQKDPTGWWISEKLDGVRAWWDGRHLWSRNGQVWNAPPWFLHALPRDIVLDGELWIGRGLFEYASSICRAGHGSTSDEWQKVKFMVFDAPDNASTEPVEQRWDRLRVLFPTAHLGRTSSLEGGHVYMVEQVACDGREHLQSLVQQVLSVGGEGVMLRAPFSVYERRRSSSLYKWKPTLDAEARIVGYEDGQKGMAGFVGSFVCESYNDEYASETHRFRVGSGLTDALRRHPPPIGTIIRYQYGGMGSQGLPRFPRYVGIRSDM
;
A
#
# COMPACT_ATOMS: atom_id res chain seq x y z
N PRO A 1 14.91 -65.30 19.54
CA PRO A 1 16.34 -65.08 19.37
C PRO A 1 16.57 -63.85 18.50
N GLU A 2 17.56 -63.19 18.92
CA GLU A 2 18.30 -62.09 18.29
C GLU A 2 17.89 -60.67 18.61
N ALA A 3 18.77 -60.13 19.37
CA ALA A 3 18.98 -58.82 19.84
C ALA A 3 19.35 -57.86 18.69
N GLY A 4 18.77 -56.69 18.66
CA GLY A 4 19.11 -55.57 17.77
C GLY A 4 19.48 -54.31 18.55
N SER A 5 20.71 -53.96 18.42
CA SER A 5 21.48 -52.93 19.11
C SER A 5 20.87 -51.54 19.11
N VAL A 6 20.81 -50.91 20.28
CA VAL A 6 20.49 -49.47 20.49
C VAL A 6 21.77 -48.67 20.31
N MET A 7 21.80 -47.79 19.32
CA MET A 7 22.90 -46.85 19.06
C MET A 7 22.61 -45.51 19.74
N LEU A 8 23.33 -45.26 20.83
CA LEU A 8 23.34 -43.98 21.57
C LEU A 8 24.12 -42.90 20.76
N LEU A 9 23.44 -41.88 20.32
CA LEU A 9 24.04 -40.67 19.74
C LEU A 9 24.43 -39.71 20.86
N ARG A 10 25.72 -39.43 20.97
CA ARG A 10 26.37 -38.50 21.88
C ARG A 10 26.10 -37.05 21.44
N THR A 11 25.69 -36.19 22.40
CA THR A 11 25.59 -34.74 22.28
C THR A 11 26.98 -34.06 22.32
N PRO A 12 27.28 -33.06 21.52
CA PRO A 12 28.51 -32.28 21.63
C PRO A 12 28.40 -31.15 22.67
N THR A 13 29.38 -31.09 23.54
CA THR A 13 29.63 -30.13 24.60
C THR A 13 29.92 -28.73 24.06
N LYS A 14 29.30 -27.72 24.69
CA LYS A 14 29.59 -26.27 24.52
C LYS A 14 31.00 -25.93 24.97
N ARG A 15 31.81 -25.35 24.09
CA ARG A 15 33.06 -24.62 24.45
C ARG A 15 32.72 -23.14 24.59
N ARG A 16 33.10 -22.54 25.74
CA ARG A 16 33.16 -21.11 26.02
C ARG A 16 34.33 -20.47 25.26
N PRO A 17 34.22 -19.27 24.70
CA PRO A 17 35.39 -18.49 24.28
C PRO A 17 35.94 -17.68 25.42
N ARG A 18 37.29 -17.65 25.47
CA ARG A 18 38.11 -16.89 26.40
C ARG A 18 38.09 -15.40 26.05
N SER A 19 38.13 -14.57 27.10
CA SER A 19 38.43 -13.16 27.06
C SER A 19 39.90 -12.92 26.71
N SER A 20 40.23 -12.01 25.82
CA SER A 20 41.49 -11.30 25.78
C SER A 20 41.22 -9.83 25.47
N SER A 21 41.56 -9.05 26.48
CA SER A 21 41.81 -7.62 26.46
C SER A 21 43.02 -7.34 25.58
N ASP A 22 42.92 -6.35 24.69
CA ASP A 22 43.97 -5.37 24.41
C ASP A 22 43.42 -4.33 23.42
N MET A 23 43.30 -3.13 23.92
CA MET A 23 43.17 -1.90 23.14
C MET A 23 44.56 -1.29 22.92
N PRO A 24 44.78 -0.60 21.82
CA PRO A 24 45.48 0.65 21.90
C PRO A 24 44.66 1.85 21.42
N SER A 25 44.93 2.93 22.14
CA SER A 25 44.38 4.26 22.09
C SER A 25 44.54 5.01 20.78
N ALA A 26 43.51 5.82 20.51
CA ALA A 26 43.54 7.22 20.11
C ALA A 26 44.33 7.67 18.87
N LEU A 27 43.57 8.30 17.99
CA LEU A 27 43.96 9.58 17.40
C LEU A 27 42.69 10.32 16.93
N THR A 28 42.37 11.41 17.60
CA THR A 28 41.39 12.43 17.23
C THR A 28 41.90 13.27 16.06
N PRO A 29 41.08 13.57 15.06
CA PRO A 29 41.40 14.68 14.15
C PRO A 29 40.71 15.96 14.59
N THR A 30 41.53 16.96 14.77
CA THR A 30 41.25 18.37 14.98
C THR A 30 40.36 18.98 13.89
N LYS A 31 39.36 19.76 14.34
CA LYS A 31 38.57 20.69 13.55
C LYS A 31 39.45 21.76 12.92
N ARG A 32 39.38 21.92 11.61
CA ARG A 32 39.82 23.15 10.93
C ARG A 32 38.58 23.84 10.34
N THR A 33 38.31 25.03 10.84
CA THR A 33 37.44 26.04 10.28
C THR A 33 38.12 26.74 9.11
N PRO A 34 37.47 27.01 7.99
CA PRO A 34 37.95 27.95 6.98
C PRO A 34 37.42 29.35 7.25
N SER A 35 38.36 30.29 7.30
CA SER A 35 38.24 31.73 7.41
C SER A 35 37.65 32.35 6.12
N LYS A 36 36.81 33.38 6.31
CA LYS A 36 36.33 34.33 5.31
C LYS A 36 37.50 35.10 4.68
N PRO A 37 37.42 35.49 3.40
CA PRO A 37 38.18 36.63 2.90
C PRO A 37 37.37 37.93 2.96
N GLU A 38 38.11 38.96 3.34
CA GLU A 38 37.70 40.34 3.52
C GLU A 38 37.37 41.05 2.19
N SER A 39 36.53 42.04 2.36
CA SER A 39 36.13 43.08 1.41
C SER A 39 37.29 44.04 1.10
N SER A 40 37.44 44.43 -0.16
CA SER A 40 38.12 45.67 -0.53
C SER A 40 37.17 46.57 -1.32
N SER A 41 36.94 47.70 -0.70
CA SER A 41 36.28 48.89 -1.23
C SER A 41 37.14 49.60 -2.27
N LEU A 42 36.53 50.08 -3.30
CA LEU A 42 36.96 51.32 -3.99
C LEU A 42 35.73 52.08 -4.46
N SER A 43 35.78 53.35 -4.15
CA SER A 43 34.87 54.43 -4.26
C SER A 43 34.86 55.11 -5.62
N ASP A 44 33.77 55.82 -5.83
CA ASP A 44 33.58 57.14 -6.40
C ASP A 44 33.39 57.28 -7.91
N ASP A 45 32.37 57.89 -8.24
CA ASP A 45 31.92 59.20 -8.62
C ASP A 45 31.13 59.31 -9.94
N ALA A 46 29.98 59.90 -9.77
CA ALA A 46 29.33 60.95 -10.54
C ALA A 46 28.94 60.71 -12.02
N LEU A 47 27.69 60.80 -12.37
CA LEU A 47 27.03 61.99 -12.90
C LEU A 47 25.56 61.72 -13.30
N GLU A 48 24.72 62.56 -12.80
CA GLU A 48 23.32 62.76 -13.23
C GLU A 48 23.26 63.07 -14.74
N LEU A 49 22.20 62.61 -15.40
CA LEU A 49 21.36 63.46 -16.22
C LEU A 49 20.04 62.75 -16.64
N CYS A 50 18.98 63.50 -16.43
CA CYS A 50 17.59 63.26 -16.81
C CYS A 50 17.37 62.70 -18.21
N ASP A 51 16.37 61.80 -18.40
CA ASP A 51 15.27 62.14 -19.29
C ASP A 51 14.11 61.10 -19.21
N ALA A 52 12.91 61.61 -19.46
CA ALA A 52 11.63 61.01 -19.26
C ALA A 52 11.25 59.94 -20.31
N PRO A 53 10.15 59.17 -20.11
CA PRO A 53 9.95 57.86 -20.72
C PRO A 53 9.33 57.94 -22.14
N MET A 54 10.01 57.40 -23.12
CA MET A 54 9.41 57.07 -24.42
C MET A 54 8.57 55.82 -24.34
N LYS A 55 7.28 55.94 -24.62
CA LYS A 55 6.34 54.85 -24.86
C LYS A 55 6.81 54.01 -26.07
N ARG A 56 7.33 52.82 -25.82
CA ARG A 56 7.52 51.85 -26.87
C ARG A 56 6.20 51.10 -27.11
N GLN A 57 5.69 51.26 -28.34
CA GLN A 57 4.60 50.47 -28.89
C GLN A 57 5.07 49.04 -29.02
N ARG A 58 4.26 48.09 -28.44
CA ARG A 58 4.42 46.64 -28.61
C ARG A 58 4.01 46.28 -30.04
N PRO A 59 4.77 45.44 -30.76
CA PRO A 59 4.28 44.84 -31.99
C PRO A 59 3.19 43.81 -31.65
N ALA A 60 2.14 43.79 -32.48
CA ALA A 60 1.04 42.84 -32.40
C ALA A 60 1.56 41.42 -32.53
N SER A 61 1.47 40.65 -31.43
CA SER A 61 1.71 39.21 -31.47
C SER A 61 0.48 38.53 -32.05
N PHE A 62 0.65 37.90 -33.20
CA PHE A 62 -0.28 36.88 -33.71
C PHE A 62 -0.36 35.76 -32.68
N SER A 63 -1.43 35.73 -31.90
CA SER A 63 -1.78 34.59 -31.05
C SER A 63 -2.45 33.55 -31.95
N THR A 64 -1.71 32.55 -32.40
CA THR A 64 -2.30 31.28 -32.76
C THR A 64 -2.80 30.64 -31.47
N GLY A 65 -4.05 30.94 -31.17
CA GLY A 65 -4.76 30.36 -30.04
C GLY A 65 -5.03 28.89 -30.30
N LEU A 66 -4.20 28.03 -29.78
CA LEU A 66 -4.54 26.69 -29.35
C LEU A 66 -4.33 26.66 -27.84
N SER A 67 -5.29 27.17 -27.10
CA SER A 67 -5.49 26.79 -25.72
C SER A 67 -5.73 25.29 -25.70
N PRO A 68 -5.00 24.50 -24.92
CA PRO A 68 -5.39 23.10 -24.73
C PRO A 68 -6.77 23.14 -24.08
N ASP A 69 -7.72 22.59 -24.80
CA ASP A 69 -9.10 22.39 -24.39
C ASP A 69 -9.11 21.67 -23.00
N ARG A 70 -9.37 22.45 -21.96
CA ARG A 70 -9.68 21.93 -20.63
C ARG A 70 -11.14 21.47 -20.55
N SER A 71 -11.62 20.87 -21.66
CA SER A 71 -12.90 20.18 -21.61
C SER A 71 -12.76 19.00 -20.66
N ALA A 72 -13.51 19.06 -19.60
CA ALA A 72 -13.78 18.06 -18.60
C ALA A 72 -13.41 16.65 -19.03
N HIS A 73 -12.17 16.20 -18.75
CA HIS A 73 -11.86 14.78 -18.73
C HIS A 73 -12.69 14.16 -17.60
N ARG A 74 -13.85 13.68 -17.97
CA ARG A 74 -14.64 12.77 -17.14
C ARG A 74 -13.67 11.65 -16.77
N LYS A 75 -13.21 11.63 -15.52
CA LYS A 75 -12.24 10.66 -15.00
C LYS A 75 -12.79 9.26 -15.28
N THR A 76 -12.35 8.68 -16.38
CA THR A 76 -12.81 7.36 -16.81
C THR A 76 -12.03 6.36 -15.96
N ARG A 77 -12.74 5.71 -15.06
CA ARG A 77 -12.16 4.69 -14.18
C ARG A 77 -11.58 3.57 -15.03
N VAL A 78 -10.34 3.15 -14.76
CA VAL A 78 -9.73 2.01 -15.44
C VAL A 78 -10.56 0.74 -15.12
N PRO A 79 -11.03 0.01 -16.12
CA PRO A 79 -11.82 -1.19 -15.90
C PRO A 79 -10.90 -2.35 -15.49
N LEU A 80 -10.79 -2.59 -14.20
CA LEU A 80 -9.92 -3.59 -13.59
C LEU A 80 -10.72 -4.77 -13.05
N LEU A 81 -10.07 -5.94 -12.98
CA LEU A 81 -10.58 -7.07 -12.22
C LEU A 81 -10.54 -6.74 -10.71
N LEU A 82 -11.66 -6.93 -10.04
CA LEU A 82 -11.83 -6.61 -8.63
C LEU A 82 -12.22 -7.86 -7.82
N ALA A 83 -11.55 -8.02 -6.67
CA ALA A 83 -11.79 -9.13 -5.76
C ALA A 83 -13.04 -8.95 -4.91
N ASN A 84 -13.76 -10.05 -4.66
CA ASN A 84 -14.73 -10.18 -3.56
C ASN A 84 -13.99 -10.43 -2.23
N ALA A 85 -14.68 -10.30 -1.10
CA ALA A 85 -14.18 -10.81 0.17
C ALA A 85 -14.33 -12.33 0.21
N TRP A 86 -13.32 -13.04 0.74
CA TRP A 86 -13.44 -14.46 1.01
C TRP A 86 -14.49 -14.68 2.12
N PRO A 87 -15.42 -15.63 1.97
CA PRO A 87 -16.59 -15.71 2.84
C PRO A 87 -16.35 -16.34 4.21
N SER A 88 -15.13 -16.83 4.48
CA SER A 88 -14.79 -17.53 5.72
C SER A 88 -13.68 -16.83 6.48
N ASN A 89 -13.67 -16.99 7.83
CA ASN A 89 -12.55 -16.55 8.66
C ASN A 89 -11.43 -17.61 8.64
N LEU A 90 -10.34 -17.32 7.96
CA LEU A 90 -9.23 -18.27 7.81
C LEU A 90 -8.39 -18.47 9.09
N LEU A 91 -8.54 -17.60 10.08
CA LEU A 91 -7.87 -17.75 11.39
C LEU A 91 -8.68 -18.61 12.35
N ASP A 92 -9.99 -18.74 12.15
CA ASP A 92 -10.86 -19.54 12.96
C ASP A 92 -10.95 -20.97 12.39
N LYS A 93 -10.34 -21.93 13.11
CA LYS A 93 -10.36 -23.35 12.70
C LYS A 93 -11.76 -23.98 12.78
N THR A 94 -12.67 -23.36 13.55
CA THR A 94 -14.06 -23.83 13.73
C THR A 94 -15.01 -23.25 12.68
N ASP A 95 -14.61 -22.18 11.98
CA ASP A 95 -15.43 -21.60 10.92
C ASP A 95 -15.65 -22.65 9.80
N ARG A 96 -16.92 -22.90 9.48
CA ARG A 96 -17.30 -23.75 8.36
C ARG A 96 -17.00 -23.00 7.07
N MET A 97 -15.89 -23.38 6.42
CA MET A 97 -15.50 -22.80 5.14
C MET A 97 -16.60 -23.05 4.10
N GLN A 98 -17.24 -21.98 3.65
CA GLN A 98 -18.32 -22.03 2.67
C GLN A 98 -17.85 -22.36 1.26
N LYS A 99 -16.55 -22.22 1.01
CA LYS A 99 -15.94 -22.43 -0.30
C LYS A 99 -14.64 -23.19 -0.14
N ASP A 100 -14.50 -24.29 -0.90
CA ASP A 100 -13.27 -25.07 -0.95
C ASP A 100 -12.17 -24.30 -1.70
N PRO A 101 -11.00 -24.05 -1.10
CA PRO A 101 -9.88 -23.39 -1.75
C PRO A 101 -9.02 -24.32 -2.61
N THR A 102 -9.28 -25.63 -2.61
CA THR A 102 -8.46 -26.62 -3.31
C THR A 102 -8.35 -26.29 -4.80
N GLY A 103 -7.13 -26.27 -5.32
CA GLY A 103 -6.84 -25.91 -6.70
C GLY A 103 -6.84 -24.43 -7.01
N TRP A 104 -7.18 -23.55 -6.03
CA TRP A 104 -7.08 -22.10 -6.23
C TRP A 104 -5.62 -21.66 -6.13
N TRP A 105 -5.30 -20.57 -6.79
CA TRP A 105 -4.02 -19.91 -6.70
C TRP A 105 -4.00 -18.89 -5.57
N ILE A 106 -2.96 -18.94 -4.74
CA ILE A 106 -2.79 -18.06 -3.58
C ILE A 106 -1.59 -17.16 -3.81
N SER A 107 -1.75 -15.86 -3.54
CA SER A 107 -0.66 -14.89 -3.55
C SER A 107 -0.76 -13.94 -2.35
N GLU A 108 0.34 -13.28 -2.02
CA GLU A 108 0.34 -12.23 -0.98
C GLU A 108 -0.52 -11.07 -1.42
N LYS A 109 -1.38 -10.59 -0.52
CA LYS A 109 -2.09 -9.33 -0.71
C LYS A 109 -1.20 -8.18 -0.29
N LEU A 110 -0.65 -7.50 -1.25
CA LEU A 110 0.23 -6.35 -1.03
C LEU A 110 -0.58 -5.11 -0.62
N ASP A 111 -0.07 -4.36 0.36
CA ASP A 111 -0.63 -3.06 0.80
C ASP A 111 0.14 -1.92 0.14
N GLY A 112 -0.17 -1.67 -1.11
CA GLY A 112 0.40 -0.62 -1.97
C GLY A 112 -0.68 0.15 -2.72
N VAL A 113 -0.33 0.73 -3.86
CA VAL A 113 -1.28 1.44 -4.73
C VAL A 113 -1.38 0.76 -6.09
N ARG A 114 -2.60 0.37 -6.46
CA ARG A 114 -2.88 -0.30 -7.73
C ARG A 114 -2.39 0.52 -8.91
N ALA A 115 -1.66 -0.11 -9.81
CA ALA A 115 -1.23 0.49 -11.05
C ALA A 115 -1.51 -0.41 -12.26
N TRP A 116 -2.02 0.21 -13.30
CA TRP A 116 -2.27 -0.37 -14.60
C TRP A 116 -1.30 0.22 -15.61
N TRP A 117 -0.47 -0.60 -16.22
CA TRP A 117 0.44 -0.21 -17.28
C TRP A 117 -0.21 -0.47 -18.65
N ASP A 118 -0.31 0.54 -19.48
CA ASP A 118 -0.94 0.45 -20.80
C ASP A 118 0.09 0.36 -21.97
N GLY A 119 1.37 0.20 -21.65
CA GLY A 119 2.50 0.27 -22.59
C GLY A 119 3.16 1.66 -22.66
N ARG A 120 2.59 2.68 -21.99
CA ARG A 120 3.11 4.06 -22.00
C ARG A 120 3.00 4.76 -20.66
N HIS A 121 1.90 4.55 -19.93
CA HIS A 121 1.59 5.23 -18.69
C HIS A 121 1.16 4.23 -17.61
N LEU A 122 1.49 4.55 -16.38
CA LEU A 122 0.97 3.88 -15.20
C LEU A 122 -0.29 4.62 -14.71
N TRP A 123 -1.42 3.94 -14.75
CA TRP A 123 -2.72 4.48 -14.36
C TRP A 123 -3.13 3.99 -12.99
N SER A 124 -3.67 4.87 -12.18
CA SER A 124 -4.37 4.50 -10.96
C SER A 124 -5.73 3.88 -11.28
N ARG A 125 -6.31 3.16 -10.32
CA ARG A 125 -7.67 2.62 -10.41
C ARG A 125 -8.75 3.67 -10.76
N ASN A 126 -8.51 4.93 -10.40
CA ASN A 126 -9.44 6.03 -10.63
C ASN A 126 -9.16 6.80 -11.93
N GLY A 127 -8.30 6.28 -12.81
CA GLY A 127 -7.97 6.89 -14.08
C GLY A 127 -7.06 8.13 -13.96
N GLN A 128 -6.24 8.21 -12.93
CA GLN A 128 -5.18 9.21 -12.81
C GLN A 128 -3.85 8.58 -13.17
N VAL A 129 -3.00 9.29 -13.88
CA VAL A 129 -1.64 8.84 -14.18
C VAL A 129 -0.78 8.99 -12.93
N TRP A 130 0.00 7.95 -12.61
CA TRP A 130 1.04 8.01 -11.60
C TRP A 130 2.27 8.73 -12.17
N ASN A 131 2.86 9.63 -11.40
CA ASN A 131 4.01 10.46 -11.83
C ASN A 131 5.34 9.69 -11.70
N ALA A 132 5.42 8.52 -12.32
CA ALA A 132 6.64 7.72 -12.32
C ALA A 132 7.73 8.38 -13.17
N PRO A 133 9.00 8.37 -12.73
CA PRO A 133 10.10 8.96 -13.49
C PRO A 133 10.38 8.17 -14.78
N PRO A 134 10.97 8.82 -15.80
CA PRO A 134 11.22 8.17 -17.10
C PRO A 134 12.02 6.88 -17.00
N TRP A 135 13.03 6.81 -16.14
CA TRP A 135 13.83 5.60 -15.96
C TRP A 135 13.00 4.41 -15.46
N PHE A 136 12.02 4.64 -14.58
CA PHE A 136 11.11 3.59 -14.09
C PHE A 136 10.18 3.10 -15.21
N LEU A 137 9.63 4.02 -16.00
CA LEU A 137 8.77 3.67 -17.13
C LEU A 137 9.55 2.97 -18.27
N HIS A 138 10.83 3.29 -18.47
CA HIS A 138 11.67 2.62 -19.47
C HIS A 138 12.00 1.17 -19.11
N ALA A 139 11.91 0.79 -17.84
CA ALA A 139 12.07 -0.59 -17.39
C ALA A 139 10.84 -1.47 -17.70
N LEU A 140 9.72 -0.90 -18.16
CA LEU A 140 8.49 -1.61 -18.45
C LEU A 140 8.37 -1.91 -19.95
N PRO A 141 7.87 -3.12 -20.33
CA PRO A 141 7.65 -3.50 -21.72
C PRO A 141 6.54 -2.63 -22.34
N ARG A 142 6.71 -2.22 -23.60
CA ARG A 142 5.76 -1.34 -24.29
C ARG A 142 4.62 -2.06 -25.01
N ASP A 143 4.79 -3.31 -25.25
CA ASP A 143 3.91 -4.18 -26.07
C ASP A 143 2.98 -5.06 -25.23
N ILE A 144 3.06 -4.95 -23.91
CA ILE A 144 2.26 -5.74 -23.00
C ILE A 144 1.60 -4.84 -21.94
N VAL A 145 0.34 -5.13 -21.66
CA VAL A 145 -0.42 -4.50 -20.58
C VAL A 145 -0.13 -5.23 -19.27
N LEU A 146 0.11 -4.49 -18.19
CA LEU A 146 0.38 -5.08 -16.89
C LEU A 146 -0.58 -4.53 -15.83
N ASP A 147 -0.97 -5.40 -14.92
CA ASP A 147 -1.78 -5.07 -13.75
C ASP A 147 -1.03 -5.47 -12.48
N GLY A 148 -0.80 -4.53 -11.61
CA GLY A 148 0.05 -4.74 -10.45
C GLY A 148 -0.18 -3.73 -9.34
N GLU A 149 0.72 -3.77 -8.36
CA GLU A 149 0.74 -2.89 -7.20
C GLU A 149 2.08 -2.14 -7.14
N LEU A 150 2.08 -0.82 -7.08
CA LEU A 150 3.26 -0.04 -6.69
C LEU A 150 3.44 -0.16 -5.18
N TRP A 151 4.54 -0.75 -4.77
CA TRP A 151 4.77 -1.20 -3.41
C TRP A 151 6.20 -0.89 -2.95
N ILE A 152 6.38 -0.57 -1.68
CA ILE A 152 7.70 -0.28 -1.09
C ILE A 152 8.07 -1.34 -0.06
N GLY A 153 7.09 -1.77 0.73
CA GLY A 153 7.26 -2.68 1.83
C GLY A 153 5.97 -2.83 2.63
N ARG A 154 5.96 -3.79 3.55
CA ARG A 154 4.82 -4.03 4.45
C ARG A 154 4.66 -2.88 5.44
N GLY A 155 3.42 -2.46 5.70
CA GLY A 155 3.12 -1.33 6.58
C GLY A 155 3.46 0.06 6.02
N LEU A 156 3.91 0.16 4.76
CA LEU A 156 4.37 1.41 4.14
C LEU A 156 3.40 1.97 3.09
N PHE A 157 2.13 1.60 3.15
CA PHE A 157 1.10 2.06 2.20
C PHE A 157 1.05 3.58 2.06
N GLU A 158 1.02 4.32 3.18
CA GLU A 158 0.90 5.78 3.15
C GLU A 158 2.12 6.43 2.50
N TYR A 159 3.31 5.88 2.77
CA TYR A 159 4.54 6.34 2.16
C TYR A 159 4.59 6.00 0.65
N ALA A 160 4.24 4.79 0.25
CA ALA A 160 4.10 4.42 -1.16
C ALA A 160 3.10 5.34 -1.89
N SER A 161 1.95 5.59 -1.26
CA SER A 161 0.91 6.46 -1.78
C SER A 161 1.36 7.91 -1.90
N SER A 162 2.16 8.44 -0.96
CA SER A 162 2.70 9.80 -1.02
C SER A 162 3.66 9.97 -2.19
N ILE A 163 4.61 9.04 -2.38
CA ILE A 163 5.56 9.07 -3.51
C ILE A 163 4.81 9.02 -4.84
N CYS A 164 3.87 8.08 -5.01
CA CYS A 164 3.17 7.91 -6.27
C CYS A 164 2.26 9.10 -6.63
N ARG A 165 1.75 9.84 -5.65
CA ARG A 165 0.88 11.03 -5.83
C ARG A 165 1.66 12.32 -5.96
N ALA A 166 2.86 12.39 -5.43
CA ALA A 166 3.67 13.60 -5.50
C ALA A 166 3.89 14.00 -6.96
N GLY A 167 3.70 15.30 -7.25
CA GLY A 167 3.87 15.87 -8.59
C GLY A 167 5.32 15.80 -9.05
N HIS A 168 5.63 16.39 -10.21
CA HIS A 168 6.96 16.42 -10.84
C HIS A 168 8.12 16.95 -9.97
N GLY A 169 7.87 17.27 -8.70
CA GLY A 169 8.88 17.68 -7.71
C GLY A 169 9.26 16.61 -6.70
N SER A 170 8.65 15.41 -6.70
CA SER A 170 9.17 14.31 -5.90
C SER A 170 10.45 13.83 -6.55
N THR A 171 11.51 13.77 -5.76
CA THR A 171 12.83 13.41 -6.24
C THR A 171 12.78 12.02 -6.86
N SER A 172 13.37 11.88 -8.04
CA SER A 172 13.63 10.60 -8.73
C SER A 172 14.14 9.52 -7.77
N ASP A 173 14.79 9.93 -6.69
CA ASP A 173 15.42 9.09 -5.69
C ASP A 173 14.42 8.34 -4.79
N GLU A 174 13.24 8.91 -4.48
CA GLU A 174 12.23 8.19 -3.71
C GLU A 174 11.62 7.04 -4.49
N TRP A 175 11.51 7.18 -5.81
CA TRP A 175 11.04 6.11 -6.69
C TRP A 175 11.99 4.89 -6.73
N GLN A 176 13.26 5.05 -6.34
CA GLN A 176 14.18 3.92 -6.18
C GLN A 176 13.69 2.88 -5.15
N LYS A 177 12.85 3.30 -4.20
CA LYS A 177 12.24 2.43 -3.20
C LYS A 177 11.00 1.71 -3.73
N VAL A 178 10.37 2.23 -4.80
CA VAL A 178 9.13 1.71 -5.35
C VAL A 178 9.41 0.50 -6.24
N LYS A 179 8.66 -0.57 -6.03
CA LYS A 179 8.65 -1.76 -6.88
C LYS A 179 7.28 -1.91 -7.52
N PHE A 180 7.24 -2.27 -8.78
CA PHE A 180 6.01 -2.65 -9.46
C PHE A 180 5.82 -4.16 -9.35
N MET A 181 4.92 -4.56 -8.50
CA MET A 181 4.59 -5.93 -8.17
C MET A 181 3.46 -6.41 -9.10
N VAL A 182 3.82 -7.03 -10.22
CA VAL A 182 2.89 -7.43 -11.28
C VAL A 182 2.24 -8.76 -10.92
N PHE A 183 0.93 -8.83 -10.99
CA PHE A 183 0.17 -10.04 -10.70
C PHE A 183 -0.74 -10.50 -11.85
N ASP A 184 -0.88 -9.72 -12.93
CA ASP A 184 -1.58 -10.12 -14.14
C ASP A 184 -1.05 -9.35 -15.37
N ALA A 185 -1.19 -9.96 -16.55
CA ALA A 185 -0.87 -9.36 -17.85
C ALA A 185 -2.04 -9.59 -18.83
N PRO A 186 -3.17 -8.90 -18.63
CA PRO A 186 -4.36 -9.13 -19.41
C PRO A 186 -4.17 -8.73 -20.87
N ASP A 187 -4.63 -9.57 -21.78
CA ASP A 187 -4.78 -9.28 -23.19
C ASP A 187 -6.03 -8.41 -23.46
N ASN A 188 -6.12 -7.87 -24.67
CA ASN A 188 -7.27 -7.04 -25.06
C ASN A 188 -8.56 -7.86 -25.19
N ALA A 189 -8.46 -9.13 -25.59
CA ALA A 189 -9.61 -10.02 -25.77
C ALA A 189 -10.15 -10.56 -24.45
N SER A 190 -9.34 -10.57 -23.39
CA SER A 190 -9.69 -11.10 -22.05
C SER A 190 -10.18 -12.55 -22.07
N THR A 191 -9.70 -13.36 -23.00
CA THR A 191 -10.11 -14.76 -23.19
C THR A 191 -9.09 -15.77 -22.70
N GLU A 192 -7.86 -15.33 -22.48
CA GLU A 192 -6.75 -16.19 -22.11
C GLU A 192 -6.81 -16.61 -20.64
N PRO A 193 -6.59 -17.89 -20.30
CA PRO A 193 -6.46 -18.35 -18.93
C PRO A 193 -5.33 -17.65 -18.17
N VAL A 194 -5.52 -17.45 -16.86
CA VAL A 194 -4.58 -16.70 -16.03
C VAL A 194 -3.19 -17.33 -16.01
N GLU A 195 -3.09 -18.65 -16.04
CA GLU A 195 -1.81 -19.39 -16.03
C GLU A 195 -0.95 -19.04 -17.26
N GLN A 196 -1.55 -18.95 -18.45
CA GLN A 196 -0.85 -18.56 -19.68
C GLN A 196 -0.35 -17.12 -19.61
N ARG A 197 -1.13 -16.23 -19.01
CA ARG A 197 -0.70 -14.84 -18.78
C ARG A 197 0.48 -14.77 -17.79
N TRP A 198 0.47 -15.63 -16.75
CA TRP A 198 1.58 -15.73 -15.80
C TRP A 198 2.83 -16.37 -16.39
N ASP A 199 2.69 -17.31 -17.32
CA ASP A 199 3.86 -17.89 -18.02
C ASP A 199 4.65 -16.81 -18.77
N ARG A 200 3.94 -15.86 -19.41
CA ARG A 200 4.59 -14.69 -20.00
C ARG A 200 5.30 -13.82 -18.96
N LEU A 201 4.66 -13.58 -17.81
CA LEU A 201 5.25 -12.77 -16.74
C LEU A 201 6.49 -13.42 -16.13
N ARG A 202 6.52 -14.75 -15.99
CA ARG A 202 7.69 -15.50 -15.48
C ARG A 202 8.91 -15.38 -16.39
N VAL A 203 8.69 -15.24 -17.68
CA VAL A 203 9.78 -15.01 -18.65
C VAL A 203 10.33 -13.60 -18.55
N LEU A 204 9.48 -12.62 -18.25
CA LEU A 204 9.84 -11.20 -18.28
C LEU A 204 10.42 -10.70 -16.95
N PHE A 205 9.96 -11.23 -15.82
CA PHE A 205 10.25 -10.67 -14.51
C PHE A 205 10.67 -11.71 -13.49
N PRO A 206 11.60 -11.38 -12.58
CA PRO A 206 11.90 -12.21 -11.42
C PRO A 206 10.66 -12.35 -10.52
N THR A 207 10.51 -13.52 -9.89
CA THR A 207 9.37 -13.82 -9.01
C THR A 207 9.64 -13.34 -7.60
N ALA A 208 8.69 -12.57 -7.05
CA ALA A 208 8.64 -12.17 -5.64
C ALA A 208 7.88 -13.24 -4.85
N HIS A 209 8.61 -14.06 -4.09
CA HIS A 209 8.05 -15.19 -3.35
C HIS A 209 7.16 -14.78 -2.18
N LEU A 210 6.09 -15.54 -1.97
CA LEU A 210 5.09 -15.32 -0.92
C LEU A 210 5.78 -15.33 0.47
N GLY A 211 5.50 -14.30 1.25
CA GLY A 211 6.12 -14.10 2.56
C GLY A 211 7.59 -13.64 2.54
N ARG A 212 8.27 -13.58 1.38
CA ARG A 212 9.68 -13.17 1.24
C ARG A 212 9.89 -11.91 0.42
N THR A 213 8.84 -11.14 0.19
CA THR A 213 8.87 -9.93 -0.64
C THR A 213 9.74 -8.78 -0.07
N SER A 214 10.17 -8.85 1.19
CA SER A 214 11.06 -7.85 1.80
C SER A 214 12.52 -7.95 1.36
N SER A 215 12.94 -9.07 0.75
CA SER A 215 14.31 -9.34 0.34
C SER A 215 14.52 -9.24 -1.18
N LEU A 216 13.75 -8.38 -1.85
CA LEU A 216 13.84 -8.22 -3.31
C LEU A 216 15.03 -7.33 -3.67
N GLU A 217 15.98 -7.90 -4.41
CA GLU A 217 17.20 -7.24 -4.90
C GLU A 217 17.22 -7.16 -6.42
N GLY A 218 17.91 -6.16 -6.95
CA GLY A 218 18.31 -6.10 -8.36
C GLY A 218 17.28 -5.60 -9.36
N GLY A 219 16.15 -4.99 -8.93
CA GLY A 219 15.20 -4.44 -9.90
C GLY A 219 14.02 -3.70 -9.30
N HIS A 220 13.20 -3.15 -10.19
CA HIS A 220 11.99 -2.39 -9.81
C HIS A 220 10.69 -3.07 -10.25
N VAL A 221 10.77 -4.17 -11.01
CA VAL A 221 9.60 -4.89 -11.53
C VAL A 221 9.72 -6.36 -11.18
N TYR A 222 8.69 -6.91 -10.54
CA TYR A 222 8.64 -8.30 -10.10
C TYR A 222 7.28 -8.91 -10.39
N MET A 223 7.25 -10.20 -10.73
CA MET A 223 6.01 -10.98 -10.73
C MET A 223 5.69 -11.43 -9.30
N VAL A 224 4.47 -11.24 -8.85
CA VAL A 224 3.98 -11.81 -7.58
C VAL A 224 3.79 -13.32 -7.73
N GLU A 225 4.40 -14.10 -6.83
CA GLU A 225 4.26 -15.56 -6.82
C GLU A 225 2.79 -15.98 -6.65
N GLN A 226 2.44 -17.04 -7.36
CA GLN A 226 1.16 -17.70 -7.27
C GLN A 226 1.37 -19.16 -6.84
N VAL A 227 0.89 -19.54 -5.68
CA VAL A 227 1.04 -20.87 -5.08
C VAL A 227 -0.27 -21.62 -5.22
N ALA A 228 -0.22 -22.84 -5.78
CA ALA A 228 -1.40 -23.70 -5.84
C ALA A 228 -1.82 -24.13 -4.43
N CYS A 229 -3.11 -24.07 -4.14
CA CYS A 229 -3.66 -24.42 -2.84
C CYS A 229 -4.08 -25.89 -2.80
N ASP A 230 -3.56 -26.66 -1.84
CA ASP A 230 -3.88 -28.09 -1.67
C ASP A 230 -5.06 -28.34 -0.72
N GLY A 231 -5.69 -27.27 -0.24
CA GLY A 231 -6.83 -27.37 0.66
C GLY A 231 -6.79 -26.36 1.81
N ARG A 232 -7.68 -26.56 2.78
CA ARG A 232 -7.91 -25.62 3.89
C ARG A 232 -6.66 -25.40 4.75
N GLU A 233 -6.04 -26.49 5.21
CA GLU A 233 -4.85 -26.42 6.09
C GLU A 233 -3.68 -25.74 5.39
N HIS A 234 -3.48 -26.02 4.11
CA HIS A 234 -2.46 -25.36 3.31
C HIS A 234 -2.75 -23.87 3.20
N LEU A 235 -3.99 -23.46 2.89
CA LEU A 235 -4.38 -22.06 2.85
C LEU A 235 -4.12 -21.36 4.19
N GLN A 236 -4.51 -21.97 5.31
CA GLN A 236 -4.28 -21.42 6.65
C GLN A 236 -2.78 -21.26 6.95
N SER A 237 -1.96 -22.24 6.56
CA SER A 237 -0.49 -22.17 6.69
C SER A 237 0.09 -20.98 5.89
N LEU A 238 -0.32 -20.81 4.64
CA LEU A 238 0.11 -19.69 3.80
C LEU A 238 -0.31 -18.33 4.37
N VAL A 239 -1.54 -18.26 4.89
CA VAL A 239 -2.03 -17.06 5.59
C VAL A 239 -1.16 -16.73 6.80
N GLN A 240 -0.87 -17.71 7.66
CA GLN A 240 0.00 -17.52 8.83
C GLN A 240 1.42 -17.10 8.43
N GLN A 241 1.97 -17.68 7.38
CA GLN A 241 3.28 -17.29 6.84
C GLN A 241 3.30 -15.81 6.43
N VAL A 242 2.27 -15.33 5.72
CA VAL A 242 2.16 -13.92 5.30
C VAL A 242 2.01 -13.00 6.52
N LEU A 243 1.12 -13.34 7.46
CA LEU A 243 0.85 -12.52 8.64
C LEU A 243 2.05 -12.45 9.59
N SER A 244 2.80 -13.55 9.76
CA SER A 244 3.96 -13.60 10.66
C SER A 244 5.08 -12.65 10.26
N VAL A 245 5.13 -12.25 8.99
CA VAL A 245 6.09 -11.28 8.46
C VAL A 245 5.46 -9.89 8.24
N GLY A 246 4.28 -9.63 8.80
CA GLY A 246 3.59 -8.34 8.73
C GLY A 246 2.86 -8.06 7.41
N GLY A 247 2.56 -9.10 6.62
CA GLY A 247 1.74 -8.96 5.41
C GLY A 247 0.26 -8.67 5.72
N GLU A 248 -0.46 -8.07 4.77
CA GLU A 248 -1.86 -7.67 4.95
C GLU A 248 -2.83 -8.88 4.93
N GLY A 249 -2.50 -9.91 4.18
CA GLY A 249 -3.35 -11.08 3.95
C GLY A 249 -3.04 -11.74 2.60
N VAL A 250 -4.02 -12.41 2.02
CA VAL A 250 -3.85 -13.16 0.77
C VAL A 250 -4.92 -12.83 -0.26
N MET A 251 -4.56 -13.05 -1.53
CA MET A 251 -5.46 -13.10 -2.68
C MET A 251 -5.66 -14.55 -3.10
N LEU A 252 -6.88 -14.88 -3.52
CA LEU A 252 -7.22 -16.20 -4.05
C LEU A 252 -7.78 -16.05 -5.47
N ARG A 253 -7.15 -16.71 -6.43
CA ARG A 253 -7.53 -16.67 -7.85
C ARG A 253 -8.02 -18.04 -8.32
N ALA A 254 -9.19 -18.07 -8.98
CA ALA A 254 -9.70 -19.30 -9.57
C ALA A 254 -8.77 -19.78 -10.70
N PRO A 255 -8.49 -21.10 -10.80
CA PRO A 255 -7.73 -21.67 -11.90
C PRO A 255 -8.45 -21.43 -13.24
N PHE A 256 -7.69 -21.32 -14.30
CA PHE A 256 -8.15 -21.12 -15.69
C PHE A 256 -9.04 -19.88 -15.88
N SER A 257 -9.05 -18.93 -14.92
CA SER A 257 -9.89 -17.77 -14.98
C SER A 257 -9.39 -16.74 -15.99
N VAL A 258 -10.35 -16.16 -16.74
CA VAL A 258 -10.08 -15.03 -17.63
C VAL A 258 -10.00 -13.71 -16.86
N TYR A 259 -9.53 -12.65 -17.52
CA TYR A 259 -9.47 -11.33 -16.92
C TYR A 259 -10.81 -10.59 -17.11
N GLU A 260 -11.66 -10.63 -16.08
CA GLU A 260 -12.93 -9.91 -16.07
C GLU A 260 -12.74 -8.47 -15.60
N ARG A 261 -13.07 -7.50 -16.45
CA ARG A 261 -12.91 -6.05 -16.13
C ARG A 261 -14.00 -5.51 -15.18
N ARG A 262 -14.32 -6.30 -14.15
CA ARG A 262 -15.37 -6.04 -13.17
C ARG A 262 -15.05 -6.74 -11.85
N ARG A 263 -15.91 -6.59 -10.86
CA ARG A 263 -15.87 -7.46 -9.67
C ARG A 263 -16.30 -8.87 -10.05
N SER A 264 -15.47 -9.86 -9.72
CA SER A 264 -15.66 -11.25 -10.12
C SER A 264 -15.55 -12.23 -8.97
N SER A 265 -16.28 -13.34 -9.09
CA SER A 265 -16.15 -14.50 -8.23
C SER A 265 -14.94 -15.39 -8.58
N SER A 266 -14.16 -15.02 -9.59
CA SER A 266 -12.89 -15.68 -9.92
C SER A 266 -11.70 -15.11 -9.13
N LEU A 267 -11.91 -14.03 -8.36
CA LEU A 267 -10.88 -13.41 -7.53
C LEU A 267 -11.47 -13.04 -6.17
N TYR A 268 -10.79 -13.50 -5.12
CA TYR A 268 -11.11 -13.16 -3.74
C TYR A 268 -9.91 -12.54 -3.05
N LYS A 269 -10.20 -11.81 -1.98
CA LYS A 269 -9.21 -11.32 -1.03
C LYS A 269 -9.62 -11.73 0.37
N TRP A 270 -8.64 -12.07 1.17
CA TRP A 270 -8.81 -12.26 2.58
C TRP A 270 -7.75 -11.47 3.35
N LYS A 271 -8.16 -10.86 4.43
CA LYS A 271 -7.30 -10.22 5.41
C LYS A 271 -7.93 -10.35 6.79
N PRO A 272 -7.13 -10.38 7.86
CA PRO A 272 -7.68 -10.38 9.22
C PRO A 272 -8.51 -9.13 9.42
N THR A 273 -9.60 -9.30 10.13
CA THR A 273 -10.40 -8.20 10.66
C THR A 273 -10.17 -8.18 12.15
N LEU A 274 -9.72 -7.06 12.67
CA LEU A 274 -9.53 -6.84 14.09
C LEU A 274 -10.79 -6.22 14.67
N ASP A 275 -11.18 -6.67 15.86
CA ASP A 275 -12.30 -6.14 16.61
C ASP A 275 -11.77 -5.32 17.79
N ALA A 276 -12.41 -4.20 18.07
CA ALA A 276 -12.12 -3.39 19.24
C ALA A 276 -13.37 -2.64 19.72
N GLU A 277 -13.25 -1.98 20.86
CA GLU A 277 -14.29 -1.18 21.48
C GLU A 277 -13.88 0.29 21.52
N ALA A 278 -14.87 1.17 21.38
CA ALA A 278 -14.68 2.60 21.45
C ALA A 278 -15.86 3.29 22.12
N ARG A 279 -15.58 4.38 22.80
CA ARG A 279 -16.60 5.27 23.36
C ARG A 279 -16.98 6.33 22.35
N ILE A 280 -18.27 6.55 22.11
CA ILE A 280 -18.77 7.69 21.33
C ILE A 280 -18.56 8.95 22.15
N VAL A 281 -17.84 9.92 21.59
CA VAL A 281 -17.59 11.23 22.21
C VAL A 281 -18.18 12.39 21.41
N GLY A 282 -18.76 12.11 20.25
CA GLY A 282 -19.43 13.10 19.42
C GLY A 282 -19.92 12.53 18.10
N TYR A 283 -20.50 13.39 17.29
CA TYR A 283 -21.00 13.06 15.96
C TYR A 283 -20.50 14.07 14.93
N GLU A 284 -20.41 13.64 13.69
CA GLU A 284 -20.22 14.51 12.54
C GLU A 284 -21.42 14.45 11.61
N ASP A 285 -21.75 15.57 11.01
CA ASP A 285 -22.87 15.67 10.07
C ASP A 285 -22.60 14.88 8.78
N GLY A 286 -23.65 14.32 8.23
CA GLY A 286 -23.63 13.68 6.93
C GLY A 286 -23.46 14.72 5.82
N GLN A 287 -22.68 14.35 4.79
CA GLN A 287 -22.44 15.20 3.62
C GLN A 287 -23.35 14.80 2.45
N LYS A 288 -23.62 15.76 1.54
CA LYS A 288 -24.41 15.56 0.31
C LYS A 288 -25.85 15.12 0.61
N GLY A 289 -26.31 13.98 0.11
CA GLY A 289 -27.68 13.46 0.33
C GLY A 289 -28.02 13.03 1.76
N MET A 290 -27.13 13.23 2.74
CA MET A 290 -27.31 12.87 4.15
C MET A 290 -27.27 14.09 5.09
N ALA A 291 -27.50 15.28 4.58
CA ALA A 291 -27.59 16.50 5.41
C ALA A 291 -28.72 16.36 6.46
N GLY A 292 -28.42 16.69 7.71
CA GLY A 292 -29.35 16.55 8.85
C GLY A 292 -29.34 15.17 9.53
N PHE A 293 -28.49 14.25 9.05
CA PHE A 293 -28.26 12.93 9.69
C PHE A 293 -26.79 12.82 10.12
N VAL A 294 -26.52 11.93 11.09
CA VAL A 294 -25.14 11.62 11.51
C VAL A 294 -24.39 10.91 10.38
N GLY A 295 -23.30 11.53 9.92
CA GLY A 295 -22.38 10.98 8.93
C GLY A 295 -21.44 9.96 9.52
N SER A 296 -20.89 10.23 10.72
CA SER A 296 -20.00 9.34 11.46
C SER A 296 -20.07 9.60 12.96
N PHE A 297 -19.80 8.57 13.76
CA PHE A 297 -19.51 8.72 15.18
C PHE A 297 -18.05 9.15 15.34
N VAL A 298 -17.81 10.14 16.19
CA VAL A 298 -16.47 10.47 16.69
C VAL A 298 -16.25 9.61 17.93
N CYS A 299 -15.18 8.82 17.92
CA CYS A 299 -14.92 7.82 18.92
C CYS A 299 -13.51 7.96 19.53
N GLU A 300 -13.36 7.51 20.76
CA GLU A 300 -12.10 7.30 21.48
C GLU A 300 -11.96 5.81 21.81
N SER A 301 -10.74 5.24 21.73
CA SER A 301 -10.47 3.86 22.14
C SER A 301 -10.89 3.64 23.61
N TYR A 302 -11.53 2.49 23.89
CA TYR A 302 -12.08 2.24 25.22
C TYR A 302 -11.14 1.46 26.16
N ASN A 303 -10.34 0.53 25.65
CA ASN A 303 -9.51 -0.39 26.43
C ASN A 303 -8.02 -0.36 26.02
N ASP A 304 -7.50 0.78 25.65
CA ASP A 304 -6.10 0.86 25.27
C ASP A 304 -5.25 1.14 26.51
N GLU A 305 -4.78 0.09 27.19
CA GLU A 305 -3.86 0.19 28.33
C GLU A 305 -2.56 0.92 28.00
N TYR A 306 -2.26 1.14 26.70
CA TYR A 306 -1.08 1.80 26.18
C TYR A 306 -1.37 3.19 25.59
N ALA A 307 -2.62 3.61 25.53
CA ALA A 307 -2.98 4.93 25.02
C ALA A 307 -2.72 6.00 26.09
N SER A 308 -1.49 6.52 26.12
CA SER A 308 -1.15 7.71 26.91
C SER A 308 -1.80 9.00 26.34
N GLU A 309 -2.39 8.94 25.14
CA GLU A 309 -3.17 9.98 24.48
C GLU A 309 -4.39 9.34 23.82
N THR A 310 -5.58 9.77 24.21
CA THR A 310 -6.84 9.37 23.57
C THR A 310 -6.89 9.94 22.15
N HIS A 311 -6.61 9.08 21.15
CA HIS A 311 -6.71 9.46 19.75
C HIS A 311 -8.17 9.34 19.28
N ARG A 312 -8.74 10.45 18.81
CA ARG A 312 -10.09 10.47 18.23
C ARG A 312 -10.08 9.97 16.80
N PHE A 313 -11.02 9.10 16.48
CA PHE A 313 -11.21 8.59 15.12
C PHE A 313 -12.70 8.52 14.77
N ARG A 314 -13.00 8.30 13.49
CA ARG A 314 -14.35 8.35 12.96
C ARG A 314 -14.84 6.97 12.54
N VAL A 315 -16.04 6.61 12.99
CA VAL A 315 -16.73 5.37 12.59
C VAL A 315 -17.96 5.76 11.77
N GLY A 316 -17.84 5.77 10.44
CA GLY A 316 -18.92 6.11 9.51
C GLY A 316 -19.48 4.95 8.71
N SER A 317 -18.66 3.88 8.54
CA SER A 317 -19.07 2.65 7.86
C SER A 317 -19.86 1.74 8.79
N GLY A 318 -20.85 0.98 8.26
CA GLY A 318 -21.66 0.05 9.03
C GLY A 318 -22.85 0.68 9.75
N LEU A 319 -23.00 1.99 9.72
CA LEU A 319 -24.16 2.69 10.28
C LEU A 319 -25.36 2.52 9.36
N THR A 320 -26.47 2.05 9.93
CA THR A 320 -27.78 2.01 9.24
C THR A 320 -28.41 3.40 9.20
N ASP A 321 -29.41 3.59 8.34
CA ASP A 321 -30.15 4.85 8.28
C ASP A 321 -30.89 5.14 9.62
N ALA A 322 -31.33 4.11 10.33
CA ALA A 322 -31.94 4.25 11.66
C ALA A 322 -30.93 4.80 12.67
N LEU A 323 -29.69 4.26 12.72
CA LEU A 323 -28.63 4.75 13.59
C LEU A 323 -28.16 6.17 13.24
N ARG A 324 -28.29 6.56 12.00
CA ARG A 324 -27.97 7.94 11.56
C ARG A 324 -29.02 8.95 11.99
N ARG A 325 -30.29 8.52 12.01
CA ARG A 325 -31.41 9.36 12.48
C ARG A 325 -31.49 9.43 14.00
N HIS A 326 -31.23 8.31 14.65
CA HIS A 326 -31.33 8.15 16.11
C HIS A 326 -30.03 7.51 16.62
N PRO A 327 -28.93 8.29 16.71
CA PRO A 327 -27.66 7.78 17.16
C PRO A 327 -27.70 7.39 18.64
N PRO A 328 -26.93 6.37 19.06
CA PRO A 328 -26.75 6.06 20.47
C PRO A 328 -26.20 7.28 21.21
N PRO A 329 -26.55 7.51 22.49
CA PRO A 329 -26.06 8.66 23.27
C PRO A 329 -24.53 8.76 23.30
N ILE A 330 -24.00 9.98 23.43
CA ILE A 330 -22.59 10.20 23.77
C ILE A 330 -22.27 9.46 25.07
N GLY A 331 -21.11 8.81 25.13
CA GLY A 331 -20.69 7.93 26.21
C GLY A 331 -20.97 6.45 25.95
N THR A 332 -21.82 6.11 24.97
CA THR A 332 -22.09 4.73 24.59
C THR A 332 -20.83 4.03 24.10
N ILE A 333 -20.59 2.80 24.55
CA ILE A 333 -19.51 1.94 24.08
C ILE A 333 -20.02 1.11 22.91
N ILE A 334 -19.28 1.18 21.81
CA ILE A 334 -19.56 0.43 20.59
C ILE A 334 -18.46 -0.57 20.31
N ARG A 335 -18.81 -1.66 19.65
CA ARG A 335 -17.87 -2.59 19.00
C ARG A 335 -17.70 -2.16 17.54
N TYR A 336 -16.47 -2.15 17.09
CA TYR A 336 -16.14 -1.85 15.70
C TYR A 336 -15.06 -2.79 15.18
N GLN A 337 -15.07 -3.01 13.87
CA GLN A 337 -14.06 -3.77 13.15
C GLN A 337 -13.15 -2.82 12.39
N TYR A 338 -11.86 -3.16 12.27
CA TYR A 338 -10.89 -2.36 11.53
C TYR A 338 -9.83 -3.22 10.85
N GLY A 339 -9.13 -2.66 9.88
CA GLY A 339 -8.16 -3.35 9.04
C GLY A 339 -6.69 -3.18 9.46
N GLY A 340 -6.41 -2.96 10.73
CA GLY A 340 -5.08 -2.63 11.26
C GLY A 340 -4.95 -1.15 11.63
N MET A 341 -3.81 -0.75 12.20
CA MET A 341 -3.51 0.64 12.57
C MET A 341 -2.83 1.38 11.41
N GLY A 342 -3.10 2.67 11.29
CA GLY A 342 -2.35 3.59 10.43
C GLY A 342 -1.07 4.09 11.10
N SER A 343 -0.27 4.87 10.40
CA SER A 343 1.00 5.44 10.89
C SER A 343 0.82 6.37 12.10
N GLN A 344 -0.37 6.92 12.29
CA GLN A 344 -0.72 7.79 13.41
C GLN A 344 -1.34 7.04 14.60
N GLY A 345 -1.28 5.71 14.62
CA GLY A 345 -1.91 4.91 15.68
C GLY A 345 -3.44 4.88 15.64
N LEU A 346 -4.06 5.33 14.55
CA LEU A 346 -5.51 5.32 14.38
C LEU A 346 -5.98 4.09 13.59
N PRO A 347 -7.19 3.53 13.90
CA PRO A 347 -7.72 2.37 13.19
C PRO A 347 -8.02 2.69 11.72
N ARG A 348 -7.55 1.84 10.80
CA ARG A 348 -7.81 1.96 9.36
C ARG A 348 -9.17 1.38 9.01
N PHE A 349 -9.99 2.16 8.32
CA PHE A 349 -11.31 1.75 7.83
C PHE A 349 -12.24 1.19 8.92
N PRO A 350 -12.41 1.87 10.06
CA PRO A 350 -13.25 1.38 11.14
C PRO A 350 -14.71 1.27 10.68
N ARG A 351 -15.35 0.16 11.06
CA ARG A 351 -16.72 -0.17 10.72
C ARG A 351 -17.49 -0.54 11.97
N TYR A 352 -18.62 0.12 12.21
CA TYR A 352 -19.53 -0.20 13.28
C TYR A 352 -20.06 -1.64 13.17
N VAL A 353 -20.11 -2.34 14.29
CA VAL A 353 -20.64 -3.71 14.43
C VAL A 353 -21.87 -3.72 15.33
N GLY A 354 -21.83 -3.03 16.45
CA GLY A 354 -22.92 -3.01 17.41
C GLY A 354 -22.60 -2.19 18.66
N ILE A 355 -23.61 -1.99 19.50
CA ILE A 355 -23.42 -1.48 20.86
C ILE A 355 -22.90 -2.65 21.72
N ARG A 356 -22.03 -2.35 22.69
CA ARG A 356 -21.63 -3.34 23.69
C ARG A 356 -22.82 -3.68 24.57
N SER A 357 -23.16 -4.99 24.70
CA SER A 357 -24.37 -5.46 25.34
C SER A 357 -24.18 -5.89 26.81
N ASP A 358 -22.96 -5.77 27.34
CA ASP A 358 -22.59 -6.39 28.64
C ASP A 358 -22.45 -5.35 29.77
N MET A 359 -23.23 -4.27 29.70
CA MET A 359 -23.38 -3.34 30.83
C MET A 359 -24.78 -3.34 31.38
#